data_8543dfda648598a9b2af2818f4843e32
#
_entry.id   8543dfda648598a9b2af2818f4843e32
#
_cell.length_a   1.000
_cell.length_b   1.000
_cell.length_c   1.000
_cell.angle_alpha   90.00
_cell.angle_beta   90.00
_cell.angle_gamma   90.00
#
_symmetry.space_group_name_H-M   'P 1'
#
loop_
_entity.id
_entity.type
_entity.pdbx_description
1 polymer ?
#
loop_
_entity_poly.entity_id
_entity_poly.type
_entity_poly.pdbx_seq_one_letter_code
_entity_poly.pdbx_strand_id
1 'polypeptide(L)' 'MKIKEIRDLGVDELKEKEKSFAEELFRLRIRFATGQLESSSAIKKVKRDVARVKTVLRERGELS' A
#
# COMPACT_ATOMS: atom_id res chain seq x y z
N MET A 1 3.56 -3.74 6.48
CA MET A 1 5.04 -3.84 6.43
C MET A 1 5.67 -2.79 7.30
N LYS A 2 6.81 -3.11 7.88
CA LYS A 2 7.59 -2.13 8.64
C LYS A 2 8.34 -1.23 7.67
N ILE A 3 8.49 0.04 8.04
CA ILE A 3 9.16 1.03 7.18
C ILE A 3 10.61 0.61 6.84
N LYS A 4 11.27 -0.06 7.78
CA LYS A 4 12.64 -0.55 7.56
C LYS A 4 12.68 -1.58 6.44
N GLU A 5 11.72 -2.49 6.40
CA GLU A 5 11.63 -3.49 5.34
C GLU A 5 11.42 -2.83 3.97
N ILE A 6 10.59 -1.79 3.95
CA ILE A 6 10.29 -1.04 2.73
C ILE A 6 11.54 -0.33 2.23
N ARG A 7 12.34 0.25 3.14
CA ARG A 7 13.56 0.96 2.77
C ARG A 7 14.65 0.05 2.21
N ASP A 8 14.60 -1.25 2.51
CA ASP A 8 15.55 -2.23 1.99
C ASP A 8 15.23 -2.64 0.56
N LEU A 9 14.06 -2.28 0.03
CA LEU A 9 13.64 -2.65 -1.32
C LEU A 9 14.22 -1.70 -2.37
N GLY A 10 14.49 -2.25 -3.56
CA GLY A 10 14.87 -1.43 -4.71
C GLY A 10 13.70 -0.63 -5.25
N VAL A 11 14.00 0.37 -6.09
CA VAL A 11 12.98 1.25 -6.66
C VAL A 11 11.92 0.47 -7.45
N ASP A 12 12.35 -0.48 -8.28
CA ASP A 12 11.42 -1.28 -9.08
C ASP A 12 10.51 -2.11 -8.20
N GLU A 13 11.05 -2.69 -7.12
CA GLU A 13 10.26 -3.46 -6.16
C GLU A 13 9.26 -2.58 -5.42
N LEU A 14 9.66 -1.35 -5.09
CA LEU A 14 8.76 -0.39 -4.43
C LEU A 14 7.60 -0.01 -5.33
N LYS A 15 7.86 0.20 -6.62
CA LYS A 15 6.82 0.53 -7.59
C LYS A 15 5.83 -0.62 -7.76
N GLU A 16 6.35 -1.85 -7.79
CA GLU A 16 5.49 -3.03 -7.85
C GLU A 16 4.65 -3.19 -6.58
N LYS A 17 5.23 -2.94 -5.42
CA LYS A 17 4.49 -2.99 -4.16
C LYS A 17 3.38 -1.95 -4.12
N GLU A 18 3.66 -0.74 -4.57
CA GLU A 18 2.66 0.32 -4.63
C GLU A 18 1.48 -0.10 -5.49
N LYS A 19 1.76 -0.64 -6.68
CA LYS A 19 0.73 -1.11 -7.58
C LYS A 19 -0.09 -2.25 -6.97
N SER A 20 0.60 -3.23 -6.38
CA SER A 20 -0.04 -4.39 -5.76
C SER A 20 -0.94 -3.97 -4.61
N PHE A 21 -0.46 -3.08 -3.73
CA PHE A 21 -1.26 -2.58 -2.62
C PHE A 21 -2.46 -1.75 -3.09
N ALA A 22 -2.29 -0.97 -4.16
CA ALA A 22 -3.40 -0.20 -4.72
C ALA A 22 -4.52 -1.11 -5.23
N GLU A 23 -4.16 -2.20 -5.89
CA GLU A 23 -5.12 -3.20 -6.36
C GLU A 23 -5.82 -3.89 -5.19
N GLU A 24 -5.05 -4.25 -4.16
CA GLU A 24 -5.60 -4.86 -2.95
C GLU A 24 -6.57 -3.93 -2.25
N LEU A 25 -6.20 -2.66 -2.13
CA LEU A 25 -7.06 -1.65 -1.52
C LEU A 25 -8.38 -1.50 -2.27
N PHE A 26 -8.32 -1.50 -3.59
CA PHE A 26 -9.51 -1.44 -4.42
C PHE A 26 -10.43 -2.63 -4.16
N ARG A 27 -9.88 -3.84 -4.13
CA ARG A 27 -10.66 -5.05 -3.85
C ARG A 27 -11.30 -5.01 -2.47
N LEU A 28 -10.55 -4.56 -1.47
CA LEU A 28 -11.06 -4.46 -0.11
C LEU A 28 -12.19 -3.44 0.00
N ARG A 29 -12.08 -2.33 -0.71
CA ARG A 29 -13.14 -1.32 -0.72
C ARG A 29 -14.43 -1.86 -1.35
N ILE A 30 -14.30 -2.64 -2.41
CA ILE A 30 -15.46 -3.27 -3.03
C ILE A 30 -16.11 -4.25 -2.05
N ARG A 31 -15.33 -5.09 -1.40
CA ARG A 31 -15.84 -6.05 -0.42
C ARG A 31 -16.54 -5.35 0.74
N PHE A 32 -15.97 -4.26 1.21
CA PHE A 32 -16.58 -3.50 2.29
C PHE A 32 -17.92 -2.91 1.86
N ALA A 33 -17.96 -2.33 0.67
CA ALA A 33 -19.18 -1.72 0.13
C ALA A 33 -20.29 -2.74 -0.11
N THR A 34 -19.94 -3.99 -0.43
CA THR A 34 -20.92 -5.06 -0.68
C THR A 34 -21.25 -5.86 0.59
N GLY A 35 -20.72 -5.46 1.75
CA GLY A 35 -21.01 -6.13 3.01
C GLY A 35 -20.22 -7.40 3.26
N GLN A 36 -19.21 -7.69 2.44
CA GLN A 36 -18.38 -8.89 2.60
C GLN A 36 -17.29 -8.73 3.66
N LEU A 37 -17.02 -7.51 4.10
CA LEU A 37 -16.10 -7.21 5.19
C LEU A 37 -16.86 -6.55 6.32
N GLU A 38 -16.69 -7.04 7.53
CA GLU A 38 -17.37 -6.51 8.70
C GLU A 38 -16.71 -5.24 9.25
N SER A 39 -15.43 -5.05 8.98
CA SER A 39 -14.73 -3.88 9.48
C SER A 39 -13.79 -3.31 8.43
N SER A 40 -13.40 -2.05 8.63
CA SER A 40 -12.47 -1.35 7.75
C SER A 40 -11.00 -1.54 8.16
N SER A 41 -10.72 -2.43 9.11
CA SER A 41 -9.37 -2.63 9.62
C SER A 41 -8.37 -3.01 8.53
N ALA A 42 -8.74 -3.93 7.65
CA ALA A 42 -7.88 -4.36 6.55
C ALA A 42 -7.61 -3.20 5.58
N ILE A 43 -8.63 -2.38 5.31
CA ILE A 43 -8.49 -1.21 4.46
C ILE A 43 -7.50 -0.22 5.05
N LYS A 44 -7.61 0.05 6.34
CA LYS A 44 -6.70 0.97 7.04
C LYS A 44 -5.27 0.48 7.01
N LYS A 45 -5.08 -0.83 7.20
CA LYS A 45 -3.74 -1.44 7.16
C LYS A 45 -3.10 -1.27 5.78
N VAL A 46 -3.82 -1.58 4.72
CA VAL A 46 -3.29 -1.47 3.37
C VAL A 46 -3.03 -0.02 3.00
N LYS A 47 -3.92 0.90 3.38
CA LYS A 47 -3.70 2.34 3.16
C LYS A 47 -2.41 2.81 3.82
N ARG A 48 -2.14 2.33 5.03
CA ARG A 48 -0.91 2.66 5.74
C ARG A 48 0.31 2.14 4.99
N ASP A 49 0.26 0.91 4.51
CA ASP A 49 1.36 0.32 3.75
C ASP A 49 1.61 1.09 2.45
N VAL A 50 0.56 1.48 1.74
CA VAL A 50 0.68 2.31 0.54
C VAL A 50 1.36 3.63 0.86
N ALA A 51 0.95 4.27 1.94
CA ALA A 51 1.53 5.55 2.36
C ALA A 51 3.02 5.42 2.67
N ARG A 52 3.42 4.32 3.33
CA ARG A 52 4.82 4.06 3.63
C ARG A 52 5.66 3.86 2.37
N VAL A 53 5.14 3.07 1.42
CA VAL A 53 5.84 2.86 0.15
C VAL A 53 6.00 4.17 -0.60
N LYS A 54 4.96 4.97 -0.67
CA LYS A 54 5.03 6.29 -1.31
C LYS A 54 6.03 7.21 -0.64
N THR A 55 6.10 7.18 0.68
CA THR A 55 7.06 7.98 1.44
C THR A 55 8.49 7.63 1.05
N VAL A 56 8.81 6.34 1.01
CA VAL A 56 10.16 5.90 0.65
C VAL A 56 10.50 6.24 -0.79
N LEU A 57 9.55 6.07 -1.72
CA LEU A 57 9.76 6.45 -3.11
C LEU A 57 10.03 7.95 -3.23
N ARG A 58 9.29 8.76 -2.49
CA ARG A 58 9.48 10.21 -2.46
C ARG A 58 10.84 10.58 -1.91
N GLU A 59 11.30 9.91 -0.85
CA GLU A 59 12.63 10.12 -0.30
C GLU A 59 13.73 9.84 -1.32
N ARG A 60 13.49 8.92 -2.25
CA ARG A 60 14.45 8.57 -3.31
C ARG A 60 14.28 9.42 -4.56
N GLY A 61 13.34 10.38 -4.55
CA GLY A 61 13.10 11.25 -5.69
C GLY A 61 12.41 10.60 -6.87
N GLU A 62 11.82 9.42 -6.67
CA GLU A 62 11.16 8.66 -7.74
C GLU A 62 9.68 8.97 -7.91
N LEU A 63 9.08 9.61 -6.92
CA LEU A 63 7.67 9.97 -6.98
C LEU A 63 7.53 11.40 -7.47
N SER A 64 6.93 11.55 -8.62
CA SER A 64 6.67 12.87 -9.18
C SER A 64 5.34 13.45 -8.72
#